data_89c7c0e9dd011453eeaf65d617c71573
#
_entry.id   89c7c0e9dd011453eeaf65d617c71573
#
_cell.length_a   1.000
_cell.length_b   1.000
_cell.length_c   1.000
_cell.angle_alpha   90.00
_cell.angle_beta   90.00
_cell.angle_gamma   90.00
#
_symmetry.space_group_name_H-M   'P 1'
#
loop_
_entity.id
_entity.type
_entity.pdbx_description
1 polymer ?
#
loop_
_entity_poly.entity_id
_entity_poly.type
_entity_poly.pdbx_seq_one_letter_code
_entity_poly.pdbx_strand_id
1 'polypeptide(L)'
;MTTDELRALPPFVRLSEAGLERLAACAGELEAPAGQVLAIPGDPGSGMFVVLTGSVCVDYRGGRASLGPGEVFGELALFADGVGRVGRVRAETDARVLAVPAGEVVALVETEPTLGLALLRTVSSRFAGLLAPEDL
;
A
#
# COMPACT_ATOMS: atom_id res chain seq x y z
N MET A 1 -10.73 -12.52 -1.26
CA MET A 1 -11.70 -11.46 -1.60
C MET A 1 -12.23 -11.68 -3.01
N THR A 2 -13.48 -11.33 -3.24
CA THR A 2 -14.07 -11.34 -4.56
C THR A 2 -13.62 -10.16 -5.39
N THR A 3 -13.81 -10.20 -6.71
CA THR A 3 -13.50 -9.06 -7.58
C THR A 3 -14.32 -7.82 -7.21
N ASP A 4 -15.56 -8.00 -6.79
CA ASP A 4 -16.42 -6.88 -6.36
C ASP A 4 -15.89 -6.22 -5.07
N GLU A 5 -15.44 -7.03 -4.12
CA GLU A 5 -14.83 -6.52 -2.90
C GLU A 5 -13.53 -5.77 -3.20
N LEU A 6 -12.70 -6.29 -4.10
CA LEU A 6 -11.47 -5.63 -4.51
C LEU A 6 -11.73 -4.32 -5.24
N ARG A 7 -12.75 -4.29 -6.12
CA ARG A 7 -13.12 -3.08 -6.85
C ARG A 7 -13.56 -1.96 -5.92
N ALA A 8 -14.08 -2.28 -4.74
CA ALA A 8 -14.50 -1.29 -3.76
C ALA A 8 -13.31 -0.60 -3.05
N LEU A 9 -12.10 -1.15 -3.16
CA LEU A 9 -10.91 -0.54 -2.57
C LEU A 9 -10.39 0.59 -3.48
N PRO A 10 -10.09 1.77 -2.91
CA PRO A 10 -9.73 2.95 -3.70
C PRO A 10 -8.66 2.74 -4.78
N PRO A 11 -7.56 2.03 -4.54
CA PRO A 11 -6.54 1.85 -5.58
C PRO A 11 -7.02 1.06 -6.79
N PHE A 12 -8.08 0.25 -6.64
CA PHE A 12 -8.49 -0.74 -7.64
C PHE A 12 -9.80 -0.41 -8.34
N VAL A 13 -10.39 0.76 -8.06
CA VAL A 13 -11.75 1.07 -8.57
C VAL A 13 -11.82 1.12 -10.11
N ARG A 14 -10.71 1.37 -10.77
CA ARG A 14 -10.65 1.49 -12.23
C ARG A 14 -9.95 0.33 -12.93
N LEU A 15 -9.65 -0.74 -12.22
CA LEU A 15 -9.08 -1.92 -12.86
C LEU A 15 -10.11 -2.56 -13.77
N SER A 16 -9.63 -3.14 -14.87
CA SER A 16 -10.46 -3.97 -15.75
C SER A 16 -10.86 -5.25 -15.03
N GLU A 17 -11.86 -5.96 -15.56
CA GLU A 17 -12.25 -7.26 -15.01
C GLU A 17 -11.07 -8.24 -14.99
N ALA A 18 -10.27 -8.26 -16.08
CA ALA A 18 -9.08 -9.10 -16.15
C ALA A 18 -8.06 -8.74 -15.07
N GLY A 19 -7.84 -7.44 -14.82
CA GLY A 19 -6.96 -6.96 -13.76
C GLY A 19 -7.45 -7.35 -12.37
N LEU A 20 -8.76 -7.23 -12.14
CA LEU A 20 -9.36 -7.63 -10.85
C LEU A 20 -9.28 -9.14 -10.64
N GLU A 21 -9.48 -9.95 -11.68
CA GLU A 21 -9.36 -11.40 -11.59
C GLU A 21 -7.92 -11.81 -11.28
N ARG A 22 -6.95 -11.17 -11.92
CA ARG A 22 -5.53 -11.40 -11.64
C ARG A 22 -5.18 -11.03 -10.21
N LEU A 23 -5.66 -9.88 -9.74
CA LEU A 23 -5.47 -9.43 -8.36
C LEU A 23 -6.08 -10.42 -7.37
N ALA A 24 -7.30 -10.87 -7.61
CA ALA A 24 -7.98 -11.84 -6.76
C ALA A 24 -7.21 -13.16 -6.65
N ALA A 25 -6.54 -13.57 -7.74
CA ALA A 25 -5.78 -14.80 -7.78
C ALA A 25 -4.46 -14.73 -7.01
N CYS A 26 -3.85 -13.54 -6.86
CA CYS A 26 -2.52 -13.39 -6.25
C CYS A 26 -2.52 -12.73 -4.88
N ALA A 27 -3.55 -11.94 -4.54
CA ALA A 27 -3.61 -11.21 -3.28
C ALA A 27 -4.02 -12.12 -2.13
N GLY A 28 -3.40 -11.89 -0.97
CA GLY A 28 -3.73 -12.61 0.27
C GLY A 28 -4.17 -11.67 1.36
N GLU A 29 -5.01 -12.15 2.27
CA GLU A 29 -5.42 -11.42 3.45
C GLU A 29 -4.56 -11.84 4.64
N LEU A 30 -4.13 -10.86 5.42
CA LEU A 30 -3.37 -11.06 6.64
C LEU A 30 -4.08 -10.40 7.80
N GLU A 31 -4.08 -11.08 8.95
CA GLU A 31 -4.55 -10.50 10.21
C GLU A 31 -3.33 -10.09 11.03
N ALA A 32 -3.39 -8.90 11.61
CA ALA A 32 -2.32 -8.35 12.43
C ALA A 32 -2.89 -7.88 13.77
N PRO A 33 -2.56 -8.56 14.87
CA PRO A 33 -2.94 -8.08 16.20
C PRO A 33 -2.31 -6.72 16.50
N ALA A 34 -2.98 -5.92 17.33
CA ALA A 34 -2.44 -4.64 17.77
C ALA A 34 -0.98 -4.80 18.26
N GLY A 35 -0.10 -3.93 17.80
CA GLY A 35 1.32 -3.95 18.14
C GLY A 35 2.22 -4.77 17.22
N GLN A 36 1.65 -5.63 16.36
CA GLN A 36 2.46 -6.43 15.45
C GLN A 36 3.16 -5.55 14.41
N VAL A 37 4.45 -5.79 14.22
CA VAL A 37 5.26 -5.10 13.21
C VAL A 37 5.06 -5.80 11.86
N LEU A 38 4.72 -5.02 10.84
CA LEU A 38 4.46 -5.52 9.47
C LEU A 38 5.60 -5.20 8.51
N ALA A 39 6.35 -4.13 8.78
CA ALA A 39 7.50 -3.76 7.95
C ALA A 39 8.52 -3.01 8.81
N ILE A 40 9.80 -3.20 8.48
CA ILE A 40 10.95 -2.60 9.19
C ILE A 40 11.76 -1.76 8.17
N PRO A 41 12.27 -0.57 8.56
CA PRO A 41 13.11 0.22 7.66
C PRO A 41 14.29 -0.59 7.12
N GLY A 42 14.56 -0.45 5.84
CA GLY A 42 15.67 -1.13 5.18
C GLY A 42 15.35 -2.51 4.64
N ASP A 43 14.23 -3.12 5.01
CA ASP A 43 13.83 -4.42 4.47
C ASP A 43 13.55 -4.31 2.96
N PRO A 44 13.89 -5.35 2.19
CA PRO A 44 13.49 -5.41 0.79
C PRO A 44 11.96 -5.34 0.66
N GLY A 45 11.48 -4.64 -0.35
CA GLY A 45 10.05 -4.59 -0.63
C GLY A 45 9.57 -5.91 -1.18
N SER A 46 8.71 -6.62 -0.43
CA SER A 46 8.13 -7.90 -0.86
C SER A 46 6.75 -7.74 -1.47
N GLY A 47 6.11 -6.60 -1.31
CA GLY A 47 4.78 -6.36 -1.83
C GLY A 47 4.19 -5.03 -1.36
N MET A 48 2.98 -4.80 -1.81
CA MET A 48 2.16 -3.66 -1.43
C MET A 48 1.04 -4.16 -0.53
N PHE A 49 0.61 -3.32 0.39
CA PHE A 49 -0.47 -3.64 1.32
C PHE A 49 -1.58 -2.59 1.26
N VAL A 50 -2.81 -3.06 1.42
CA VAL A 50 -3.97 -2.18 1.57
C VAL A 50 -4.64 -2.51 2.89
N VAL A 51 -4.89 -1.50 3.71
CA VAL A 51 -5.61 -1.71 4.97
C VAL A 51 -7.08 -2.02 4.66
N LEU A 52 -7.58 -3.12 5.19
CA LEU A 52 -8.98 -3.53 5.02
C LEU A 52 -9.84 -3.10 6.21
N THR A 53 -9.36 -3.41 7.42
CA THR A 53 -10.02 -3.02 8.69
C THR A 53 -8.97 -2.62 9.70
N GLY A 54 -9.36 -1.81 10.67
CA GLY A 54 -8.44 -1.33 11.70
C GLY A 54 -7.53 -0.22 11.19
N SER A 55 -6.40 -0.03 11.86
CA SER A 55 -5.43 0.99 11.48
C SER A 55 -4.00 0.51 11.69
N VAL A 56 -3.09 1.03 10.89
CA VAL A 56 -1.66 0.82 11.02
C VAL A 56 -0.96 2.15 11.20
N CYS A 57 0.18 2.12 11.88
CA CYS A 57 1.01 3.29 12.11
C CYS A 57 2.32 3.13 11.33
N VAL A 58 2.68 4.12 10.55
CA VAL A 58 3.96 4.19 9.88
C VAL A 58 4.85 5.16 10.66
N ASP A 59 5.92 4.63 11.26
CA ASP A 59 6.93 5.44 11.93
C ASP A 59 8.05 5.70 10.93
N TYR A 60 8.36 6.95 10.68
CA TYR A 60 9.42 7.35 9.77
C TYR A 60 10.28 8.43 10.42
N ARG A 61 11.41 8.73 9.79
CA ARG A 61 12.30 9.77 10.31
C ARG A 61 11.59 11.13 10.28
N GLY A 62 11.37 11.69 11.45
CA GLY A 62 10.70 12.99 11.59
C GLY A 62 9.24 12.92 11.96
N GLY A 63 8.64 11.72 12.07
CA GLY A 63 7.24 11.63 12.48
C GLY A 63 6.62 10.26 12.34
N ARG A 64 5.31 10.26 12.41
CA ARG A 64 4.50 9.05 12.20
C ARG A 64 3.19 9.43 11.52
N ALA A 65 2.63 8.47 10.81
CA ALA A 65 1.34 8.60 10.15
C ALA A 65 0.48 7.40 10.45
N SER A 66 -0.82 7.63 10.64
CA SER A 66 -1.81 6.59 10.83
C SER A 66 -2.54 6.34 9.53
N LEU A 67 -2.68 5.08 9.14
CA LEU A 67 -3.38 4.68 7.92
C LEU A 67 -4.57 3.81 8.28
N GLY A 68 -5.73 4.14 7.73
CA GLY A 68 -6.97 3.42 7.93
C GLY A 68 -7.45 2.67 6.69
N PRO A 69 -8.68 2.13 6.72
CA PRO A 69 -9.20 1.31 5.63
C PRO A 69 -9.12 2.00 4.27
N GLY A 70 -8.69 1.25 3.27
CA GLY A 70 -8.52 1.72 1.89
C GLY A 70 -7.16 2.36 1.61
N GLU A 71 -6.37 2.64 2.62
CA GLU A 71 -5.05 3.25 2.43
C GLU A 71 -3.97 2.20 2.17
N VAL A 72 -2.97 2.60 1.39
CA VAL A 72 -1.91 1.74 0.86
C VAL A 72 -0.61 2.02 1.58
N PHE A 73 0.18 0.99 1.82
CA PHE A 73 1.57 1.14 2.28
C PHE A 73 2.48 0.12 1.60
N GLY A 74 3.79 0.39 1.62
CA GLY A 74 4.79 -0.49 1.02
C GLY A 74 5.13 -0.18 -0.43
N GLU A 75 4.45 0.77 -1.07
CA GLU A 75 4.62 1.10 -2.48
C GLU A 75 5.99 1.70 -2.81
N LEU A 76 6.56 2.49 -1.90
CA LEU A 76 7.86 3.12 -2.15
C LEU A 76 8.97 2.10 -2.36
N ALA A 77 8.96 1.01 -1.61
CA ALA A 77 9.97 -0.04 -1.73
C ALA A 77 9.90 -0.79 -3.06
N LEU A 78 8.77 -0.69 -3.77
CA LEU A 78 8.57 -1.35 -5.05
C LEU A 78 9.07 -0.53 -6.23
N PHE A 79 8.97 0.80 -6.14
CA PHE A 79 9.20 1.68 -7.28
C PHE A 79 10.41 2.59 -7.13
N ALA A 80 11.02 2.66 -5.95
CA ALA A 80 12.22 3.44 -5.72
C ALA A 80 13.44 2.52 -5.75
N ASP A 81 14.24 2.64 -6.80
CA ASP A 81 15.43 1.82 -6.99
C ASP A 81 16.43 1.98 -5.84
N GLY A 82 16.90 0.86 -5.31
CA GLY A 82 17.90 0.85 -4.25
C GLY A 82 17.38 1.26 -2.88
N VAL A 83 16.06 1.46 -2.76
CA VAL A 83 15.42 1.82 -1.50
C VAL A 83 14.65 0.63 -0.96
N GLY A 84 14.91 0.25 0.29
CA GLY A 84 14.08 -0.74 0.98
C GLY A 84 12.87 -0.05 1.63
N ARG A 85 12.29 -0.68 2.67
CA ARG A 85 11.23 -0.05 3.45
C ARG A 85 11.76 1.23 4.09
N VAL A 86 11.05 2.35 3.91
CA VAL A 86 11.47 3.65 4.42
C VAL A 86 10.92 3.97 5.80
N GLY A 87 9.93 3.20 6.26
CA GLY A 87 9.33 3.37 7.57
C GLY A 87 9.03 2.03 8.23
N ARG A 88 8.94 2.05 9.56
CA ARG A 88 8.45 0.91 10.33
C ARG A 88 6.93 0.96 10.34
N VAL A 89 6.29 -0.13 9.97
CA VAL A 89 4.82 -0.24 9.99
C VAL A 89 4.41 -1.24 11.04
N ARG A 90 3.50 -0.84 11.93
CA ARG A 90 2.93 -1.69 12.96
C ARG A 90 1.42 -1.51 13.01
N ALA A 91 0.72 -2.53 13.43
CA ALA A 91 -0.71 -2.42 13.67
C ALA A 91 -0.95 -1.57 14.93
N GLU A 92 -1.72 -0.50 14.80
CA GLU A 92 -2.15 0.31 15.95
C GLU A 92 -3.28 -0.38 16.71
N THR A 93 -4.21 -0.94 15.96
CA THR A 93 -5.32 -1.75 16.45
C THR A 93 -5.21 -3.12 15.82
N ASP A 94 -6.06 -4.06 16.23
CA ASP A 94 -6.22 -5.29 15.46
C ASP A 94 -6.63 -4.86 14.05
N ALA A 95 -5.93 -5.38 13.04
CA ALA A 95 -6.10 -4.95 11.66
C ALA A 95 -6.13 -6.14 10.72
N ARG A 96 -6.79 -5.96 9.58
CA ARG A 96 -6.71 -6.87 8.44
C ARG A 96 -6.15 -6.08 7.28
N VAL A 97 -5.21 -6.68 6.56
CA VAL A 97 -4.59 -6.05 5.40
C VAL A 97 -4.61 -7.01 4.22
N LEU A 98 -4.71 -6.45 3.03
CA LEU A 98 -4.55 -7.18 1.78
C LEU A 98 -3.09 -7.06 1.38
N ALA A 99 -2.44 -8.19 1.08
CA ALA A 99 -1.06 -8.22 0.61
C ALA A 99 -1.03 -8.58 -0.86
N VAL A 100 -0.35 -7.78 -1.67
CA VAL A 100 -0.17 -8.02 -3.10
C VAL A 100 1.32 -8.19 -3.38
N PRO A 101 1.76 -9.34 -3.92
CA PRO A 101 3.17 -9.57 -4.18
C PRO A 101 3.79 -8.54 -5.12
N ALA A 102 5.05 -8.20 -4.88
CA ALA A 102 5.76 -7.15 -5.62
C ALA A 102 5.72 -7.34 -7.14
N GLY A 103 6.01 -8.55 -7.61
CA GLY A 103 5.99 -8.84 -9.05
C GLY A 103 4.62 -8.67 -9.69
N GLU A 104 3.56 -8.96 -8.93
CA GLU A 104 2.20 -8.78 -9.42
C GLU A 104 1.79 -7.31 -9.47
N VAL A 105 2.23 -6.51 -8.49
CA VAL A 105 1.97 -5.06 -8.51
C VAL A 105 2.62 -4.44 -9.75
N VAL A 106 3.88 -4.75 -10.00
CA VAL A 106 4.62 -4.21 -11.17
C VAL A 106 3.93 -4.64 -12.47
N ALA A 107 3.58 -5.92 -12.60
CA ALA A 107 2.92 -6.42 -13.79
C ALA A 107 1.54 -5.78 -14.02
N LEU A 108 0.77 -5.56 -12.95
CA LEU A 108 -0.52 -4.88 -13.03
C LEU A 108 -0.36 -3.41 -13.44
N VAL A 109 0.62 -2.72 -12.90
CA VAL A 109 0.90 -1.33 -13.29
C VAL A 109 1.26 -1.22 -14.76
N GLU A 110 2.01 -2.18 -15.29
CA GLU A 110 2.38 -2.21 -16.71
C GLU A 110 1.19 -2.40 -17.64
N THR A 111 0.18 -3.16 -17.20
CA THR A 111 -1.00 -3.47 -18.03
C THR A 111 -2.22 -2.63 -17.67
N GLU A 112 -2.25 -2.03 -16.49
CA GLU A 112 -3.38 -1.25 -15.97
C GLU A 112 -2.89 0.14 -15.54
N PRO A 113 -2.77 1.08 -16.50
CA PRO A 113 -2.25 2.43 -16.19
C PRO A 113 -3.01 3.17 -15.10
N THR A 114 -4.29 2.87 -14.93
CA THR A 114 -5.12 3.50 -13.88
C THR A 114 -4.63 3.14 -12.47
N LEU A 115 -4.07 1.94 -12.28
CA LEU A 115 -3.46 1.57 -11.02
C LEU A 115 -2.20 2.40 -10.76
N GLY A 116 -1.34 2.53 -11.77
CA GLY A 116 -0.15 3.36 -11.66
C GLY A 116 -0.49 4.81 -11.31
N LEU A 117 -1.51 5.37 -11.94
CA LEU A 117 -1.96 6.73 -11.64
C LEU A 117 -2.49 6.85 -10.21
N ALA A 118 -3.26 5.86 -9.74
CA ALA A 118 -3.78 5.87 -8.37
C ALA A 118 -2.65 5.83 -7.35
N LEU A 119 -1.65 4.99 -7.57
CA LEU A 119 -0.48 4.90 -6.70
C LEU A 119 0.37 6.18 -6.73
N LEU A 120 0.54 6.77 -7.91
CA LEU A 120 1.25 8.04 -8.07
C LEU A 120 0.56 9.16 -7.29
N ARG A 121 -0.76 9.23 -7.36
CA ARG A 121 -1.53 10.22 -6.59
C ARG A 121 -1.35 10.04 -5.09
N THR A 122 -1.37 8.80 -4.61
CA THR A 122 -1.16 8.49 -3.20
C THR A 122 0.23 8.95 -2.73
N VAL A 123 1.26 8.58 -3.47
CA VAL A 123 2.64 8.95 -3.14
C VAL A 123 2.83 10.47 -3.20
N SER A 124 2.29 11.11 -4.22
CA SER A 124 2.38 12.56 -4.39
C SER A 124 1.70 13.32 -3.25
N SER A 125 0.53 12.86 -2.82
CA SER A 125 -0.20 13.47 -1.71
C SER A 125 0.57 13.34 -0.39
N ARG A 126 1.17 12.16 -0.15
CA ARG A 126 1.99 11.93 1.05
C ARG A 126 3.24 12.81 1.04
N PHE A 127 3.90 12.91 -0.11
CA PHE A 127 5.08 13.76 -0.27
C PHE A 127 4.73 15.24 -0.02
N ALA A 128 3.66 15.73 -0.64
CA ALA A 128 3.20 17.11 -0.46
C ALA A 128 2.87 17.41 1.01
N GLY A 129 2.33 16.44 1.75
CA GLY A 129 2.03 16.58 3.18
C GLY A 129 3.27 16.70 4.07
N LEU A 130 4.45 16.31 3.57
CA LEU A 130 5.71 16.43 4.29
C LEU A 130 6.43 17.76 4.04
N LEU A 131 5.99 18.52 3.03
CA LEU A 131 6.61 19.79 2.65
C LEU A 131 5.93 20.96 3.37
N ALA A 132 6.71 21.97 3.75
CA ALA A 132 6.18 23.24 4.17
C ALA A 132 5.65 24.00 2.93
N PRO A 133 4.65 24.90 3.09
CA PRO A 133 4.10 25.65 1.95
C PRO A 133 5.16 26.38 1.12
N GLU A 134 6.21 26.89 1.75
CA GLU A 134 7.29 27.59 1.07
C GLU A 134 8.21 26.70 0.24
N ASP A 135 8.12 25.37 0.39
CA ASP A 135 8.89 24.40 -0.38
C ASP A 135 8.20 24.03 -1.69
N LEU A 136 6.97 24.42 -1.86
CA LEU A 136 6.13 24.08 -3.02
C LEU A 136 6.22 25.16 -4.16
#